data_3c045846518468b9398d929b6e8ab9f2
#
_entry.id   3c045846518468b9398d929b6e8ab9f2
#
_cell.length_a   1.000
_cell.length_b   1.000
_cell.length_c   1.000
_cell.angle_alpha   90.00
_cell.angle_beta   90.00
_cell.angle_gamma   90.00
#
_symmetry.space_group_name_H-M   'P 1'
#
loop_
_entity.id
_entity.type
_entity.pdbx_description
1 polymer ?
#
loop_
_entity_poly.entity_id
_entity_poly.type
_entity_poly.pdbx_seq_one_letter_code
_entity_poly.pdbx_strand_id
1 'polypeptide(L)'
;MAPLVKQLEADPSIESIVCVTGQHREMLNQVLELFDITPHHDLALMTGNQTLNGLASRLIASLDDVLAAEKPDRVLVHGDTTTASASALAAFHRQIPVGHVEAGLRTGNLMQPWPEEMNRRLVDVISDLMFAPTAGSKANLHAESLSGRVIVTGNTVIDALFMTVARIDADAALRAELDARLLFIDDTKPVLLVTGHRRESFGTGFERICSALAELARRGDVQIVYPVHLNPNVRGPVQDKLGKLPNVHLIEPLDYVGFVRLMQRASIILTDSGGVQEEAPALGKPVLVMRDVTERPEAVAAGTVKLVGTRRESIVEAVSALLDDQGARDQFACRINPYGDGHASGRIVAALAGRPFEEFAQGALVQSLPVKAGSNIGSKHFV
;
A
#
# COMPACT_ATOMS: atom_id res chain seq x y z
N MET A 1 4.51 -8.89 -0.48
CA MET A 1 5.28 -10.17 -0.38
C MET A 1 6.60 -10.04 0.37
N ALA A 2 7.41 -8.98 0.20
CA ALA A 2 8.76 -8.91 0.77
C ALA A 2 8.84 -9.27 2.28
N PRO A 3 7.98 -8.74 3.18
CA PRO A 3 7.96 -9.15 4.59
C PRO A 3 7.72 -10.65 4.78
N LEU A 4 6.83 -11.22 3.97
CA LEU A 4 6.55 -12.65 4.02
C LEU A 4 7.77 -13.48 3.58
N VAL A 5 8.45 -13.08 2.50
CA VAL A 5 9.70 -13.73 2.05
C VAL A 5 10.73 -13.72 3.19
N LYS A 6 10.96 -12.58 3.84
CA LYS A 6 11.93 -12.48 4.95
C LYS A 6 11.58 -13.38 6.12
N GLN A 7 10.30 -13.55 6.42
CA GLN A 7 9.87 -14.46 7.50
C GLN A 7 9.93 -15.94 7.10
N LEU A 8 9.66 -16.27 5.83
CA LEU A 8 9.85 -17.61 5.30
C LEU A 8 11.34 -18.02 5.31
N GLU A 9 12.22 -17.11 4.87
CA GLU A 9 13.68 -17.33 4.91
C GLU A 9 14.22 -17.54 6.33
N ALA A 10 13.60 -16.89 7.32
CA ALA A 10 13.99 -17.02 8.72
C ALA A 10 13.47 -18.30 9.40
N ASP A 11 12.53 -19.01 8.77
CA ASP A 11 11.91 -20.21 9.34
C ASP A 11 12.65 -21.47 8.89
N PRO A 12 13.34 -22.20 9.81
CA PRO A 12 14.16 -23.35 9.47
C PRO A 12 13.35 -24.57 8.96
N SER A 13 12.03 -24.55 9.10
CA SER A 13 11.14 -25.63 8.63
C SER A 13 10.63 -25.41 7.19
N ILE A 14 10.97 -24.28 6.57
CA ILE A 14 10.50 -23.89 5.25
C ILE A 14 11.68 -23.51 4.35
N GLU A 15 11.77 -24.14 3.20
CA GLU A 15 12.65 -23.70 2.11
C GLU A 15 11.88 -22.72 1.23
N SER A 16 12.35 -21.45 1.16
CA SER A 16 11.70 -20.39 0.41
C SER A 16 12.42 -20.12 -0.91
N ILE A 17 11.73 -20.34 -2.03
CA ILE A 17 12.24 -20.08 -3.37
C ILE A 17 11.52 -18.87 -3.94
N VAL A 18 12.28 -17.83 -4.27
CA VAL A 18 11.75 -16.57 -4.81
C VAL A 18 11.94 -16.55 -6.32
N CYS A 19 10.81 -16.46 -7.04
CA CYS A 19 10.78 -16.29 -8.48
C CYS A 19 10.15 -14.95 -8.84
N VAL A 20 10.87 -14.11 -9.59
CA VAL A 20 10.38 -12.82 -10.08
C VAL A 20 10.18 -12.86 -11.59
N THR A 21 9.16 -12.18 -12.08
CA THR A 21 8.78 -12.18 -13.51
C THR A 21 9.21 -10.92 -14.25
N GLY A 22 9.75 -9.94 -13.52
CA GLY A 22 10.26 -8.68 -14.08
C GLY A 22 9.17 -7.65 -14.38
N GLN A 23 7.92 -7.81 -13.91
CA GLN A 23 6.89 -6.77 -14.02
C GLN A 23 7.33 -5.54 -13.22
N HIS A 24 7.32 -4.33 -13.85
CA HIS A 24 7.80 -3.08 -13.23
C HIS A 24 9.22 -3.19 -12.67
N ARG A 25 10.18 -3.62 -13.49
CA ARG A 25 11.54 -4.00 -13.10
C ARG A 25 12.24 -3.00 -12.17
N GLU A 26 12.17 -1.71 -12.44
CA GLU A 26 12.80 -0.68 -11.59
C GLU A 26 12.18 -0.64 -10.19
N MET A 27 10.86 -0.63 -10.09
CA MET A 27 10.16 -0.64 -8.80
C MET A 27 10.39 -1.95 -8.04
N LEU A 28 10.40 -3.09 -8.75
CA LEU A 28 10.69 -4.38 -8.16
C LEU A 28 12.12 -4.43 -7.58
N ASN A 29 13.12 -3.97 -8.33
CA ASN A 29 14.51 -3.93 -7.86
C ASN A 29 14.65 -3.07 -6.60
N GLN A 30 14.02 -1.90 -6.52
CA GLN A 30 14.01 -1.07 -5.31
C GLN A 30 13.46 -1.83 -4.08
N VAL A 31 12.40 -2.62 -4.27
CA VAL A 31 11.82 -3.43 -3.18
C VAL A 31 12.76 -4.59 -2.81
N LEU A 32 13.34 -5.28 -3.79
CA LEU A 32 14.30 -6.36 -3.54
C LEU A 32 15.52 -5.86 -2.76
N GLU A 33 16.08 -4.72 -3.17
CA GLU A 33 17.19 -4.06 -2.48
C GLU A 33 16.80 -3.59 -1.07
N LEU A 34 15.61 -2.97 -0.92
CA LEU A 34 15.13 -2.50 0.38
C LEU A 34 15.03 -3.61 1.41
N PHE A 35 14.59 -4.79 1.01
CA PHE A 35 14.38 -5.93 1.89
C PHE A 35 15.50 -6.97 1.83
N ASP A 36 16.63 -6.66 1.17
CA ASP A 36 17.76 -7.58 1.00
C ASP A 36 17.32 -8.96 0.49
N ILE A 37 16.49 -8.97 -0.58
CA ILE A 37 15.99 -10.20 -1.21
C ILE A 37 16.74 -10.43 -2.51
N THR A 38 17.37 -11.59 -2.61
CA THR A 38 17.96 -12.06 -3.87
C THR A 38 17.04 -13.12 -4.47
N PRO A 39 16.41 -12.88 -5.64
CA PRO A 39 15.55 -13.88 -6.25
C PRO A 39 16.37 -15.08 -6.75
N HIS A 40 15.83 -16.29 -6.58
CA HIS A 40 16.42 -17.53 -7.09
C HIS A 40 16.22 -17.63 -8.61
N HIS A 41 15.08 -17.12 -9.09
CA HIS A 41 14.76 -17.06 -10.52
C HIS A 41 14.30 -15.65 -10.91
N ASP A 42 14.92 -15.08 -11.96
CA ASP A 42 14.44 -13.84 -12.63
C ASP A 42 14.11 -14.18 -14.08
N LEU A 43 12.82 -14.23 -14.39
CA LEU A 43 12.33 -14.61 -15.70
C LEU A 43 12.39 -13.47 -16.73
N ALA A 44 12.49 -12.23 -16.29
CA ALA A 44 12.61 -11.03 -17.12
C ALA A 44 11.63 -10.98 -18.32
N LEU A 45 10.36 -11.36 -18.11
CA LEU A 45 9.38 -11.61 -19.19
C LEU A 45 8.73 -10.35 -19.77
N MET A 46 9.00 -9.17 -19.20
CA MET A 46 8.36 -7.94 -19.66
C MET A 46 9.01 -7.42 -20.93
N THR A 47 8.17 -7.16 -21.93
CA THR A 47 8.57 -6.53 -23.20
C THR A 47 7.68 -5.34 -23.50
N GLY A 48 8.21 -4.34 -24.24
CA GLY A 48 7.42 -3.17 -24.63
C GLY A 48 6.20 -3.57 -25.48
N ASN A 49 5.08 -2.87 -25.28
CA ASN A 49 3.83 -3.02 -26.05
C ASN A 49 3.25 -4.45 -26.11
N GLN A 50 3.48 -5.26 -25.09
CA GLN A 50 2.93 -6.62 -25.03
C GLN A 50 1.44 -6.62 -24.73
N THR A 51 0.70 -7.56 -25.33
CA THR A 51 -0.69 -7.85 -24.97
C THR A 51 -0.78 -8.65 -23.68
N LEU A 52 -1.90 -8.57 -22.96
CA LEU A 52 -2.13 -9.37 -21.77
C LEU A 52 -2.07 -10.87 -22.05
N ASN A 53 -2.65 -11.33 -23.18
CA ASN A 53 -2.58 -12.73 -23.59
C ASN A 53 -1.14 -13.17 -23.88
N GLY A 54 -0.35 -12.32 -24.54
CA GLY A 54 1.07 -12.62 -24.80
C GLY A 54 1.88 -12.71 -23.51
N LEU A 55 1.61 -11.83 -22.53
CA LEU A 55 2.23 -11.90 -21.20
C LEU A 55 1.82 -13.19 -20.48
N ALA A 56 0.53 -13.48 -20.38
CA ALA A 56 0.02 -14.66 -19.70
C ALA A 56 0.58 -15.97 -20.30
N SER A 57 0.65 -16.07 -21.62
CA SER A 57 1.22 -17.24 -22.31
C SER A 57 2.69 -17.45 -21.94
N ARG A 58 3.52 -16.40 -21.99
CA ARG A 58 4.94 -16.51 -21.59
C ARG A 58 5.10 -16.82 -20.11
N LEU A 59 4.30 -16.20 -19.24
CA LEU A 59 4.31 -16.48 -17.80
C LEU A 59 4.04 -17.96 -17.53
N ILE A 60 2.96 -18.53 -18.10
CA ILE A 60 2.59 -19.92 -17.87
C ILE A 60 3.72 -20.84 -18.37
N ALA A 61 4.23 -20.64 -19.59
CA ALA A 61 5.27 -21.47 -20.16
C ALA A 61 6.59 -21.43 -19.34
N SER A 62 7.07 -20.23 -18.99
CA SER A 62 8.33 -20.09 -18.23
C SER A 62 8.20 -20.59 -16.80
N LEU A 63 7.05 -20.39 -16.17
CA LEU A 63 6.78 -20.91 -14.83
C LEU A 63 6.65 -22.43 -14.82
N ASP A 64 6.14 -23.04 -15.89
CA ASP A 64 6.07 -24.48 -16.01
C ASP A 64 7.46 -25.13 -15.89
N ASP A 65 8.48 -24.55 -16.54
CA ASP A 65 9.87 -25.01 -16.47
C ASP A 65 10.43 -24.87 -15.04
N VAL A 66 10.19 -23.72 -14.37
CA VAL A 66 10.63 -23.51 -12.98
C VAL A 66 9.97 -24.51 -12.04
N LEU A 67 8.65 -24.68 -12.14
CA LEU A 67 7.90 -25.60 -11.28
C LEU A 67 8.30 -27.07 -11.52
N ALA A 68 8.71 -27.43 -12.76
CA ALA A 68 9.23 -28.75 -13.07
C ALA A 68 10.58 -29.02 -12.42
N ALA A 69 11.43 -28.00 -12.35
CA ALA A 69 12.77 -28.09 -11.76
C ALA A 69 12.71 -28.11 -10.23
N GLU A 70 11.99 -27.15 -9.63
CA GLU A 70 11.97 -26.94 -8.19
C GLU A 70 11.03 -27.89 -7.44
N LYS A 71 9.93 -28.31 -8.07
CA LYS A 71 8.91 -29.20 -7.49
C LYS A 71 8.43 -28.75 -6.10
N PRO A 72 7.99 -27.51 -5.94
CA PRO A 72 7.61 -27.00 -4.63
C PRO A 72 6.36 -27.71 -4.10
N ASP A 73 6.25 -27.85 -2.78
CA ASP A 73 5.05 -28.37 -2.13
C ASP A 73 3.87 -27.40 -2.24
N ARG A 74 4.14 -26.10 -2.44
CA ARG A 74 3.14 -25.04 -2.56
C ARG A 74 3.68 -23.83 -3.32
N VAL A 75 2.81 -23.17 -4.07
CA VAL A 75 3.09 -21.85 -4.67
C VAL A 75 2.29 -20.78 -3.93
N LEU A 76 2.96 -19.69 -3.55
CA LEU A 76 2.31 -18.50 -2.99
C LEU A 76 2.24 -17.41 -4.06
N VAL A 77 1.05 -16.87 -4.26
CA VAL A 77 0.81 -15.71 -5.12
C VAL A 77 0.19 -14.56 -4.29
N HIS A 78 0.35 -13.33 -4.77
CA HIS A 78 -0.12 -12.15 -4.04
C HIS A 78 -0.95 -11.25 -4.95
N GLY A 79 -2.12 -10.88 -4.46
CA GLY A 79 -3.01 -9.92 -5.13
C GLY A 79 -3.56 -10.44 -6.46
N ASP A 80 -3.72 -9.54 -7.43
CA ASP A 80 -4.61 -9.73 -8.56
C ASP A 80 -4.00 -9.40 -9.93
N THR A 81 -2.67 -9.31 -10.01
CA THR A 81 -2.00 -9.07 -11.28
C THR A 81 -2.11 -10.27 -12.23
N THR A 82 -1.88 -10.02 -13.53
CA THR A 82 -1.75 -11.12 -14.51
C THR A 82 -0.64 -12.11 -14.13
N THR A 83 0.41 -11.63 -13.48
CA THR A 83 1.46 -12.49 -12.92
C THR A 83 0.90 -13.43 -11.86
N ALA A 84 0.11 -12.94 -10.91
CA ALA A 84 -0.48 -13.76 -9.85
C ALA A 84 -1.40 -14.85 -10.43
N SER A 85 -2.31 -14.46 -11.34
CA SER A 85 -3.26 -15.39 -11.95
C SER A 85 -2.58 -16.45 -12.84
N ALA A 86 -1.60 -16.05 -13.66
CA ALA A 86 -0.85 -16.96 -14.51
C ALA A 86 0.02 -17.94 -13.68
N SER A 87 0.63 -17.47 -12.60
CA SER A 87 1.43 -18.30 -11.67
C SER A 87 0.56 -19.33 -10.96
N ALA A 88 -0.60 -18.90 -10.45
CA ALA A 88 -1.56 -19.77 -9.80
C ALA A 88 -2.08 -20.85 -10.78
N LEU A 89 -2.39 -20.47 -12.03
CA LEU A 89 -2.85 -21.40 -13.05
C LEU A 89 -1.77 -22.42 -13.45
N ALA A 90 -0.51 -22.00 -13.62
CA ALA A 90 0.61 -22.88 -13.90
C ALA A 90 0.82 -23.90 -12.78
N ALA A 91 0.75 -23.47 -11.52
CA ALA A 91 0.82 -24.37 -10.36
C ALA A 91 -0.34 -25.36 -10.33
N PHE A 92 -1.57 -24.89 -10.56
CA PHE A 92 -2.76 -25.71 -10.59
C PHE A 92 -2.69 -26.81 -11.66
N HIS A 93 -2.22 -26.49 -12.88
CA HIS A 93 -2.03 -27.47 -13.95
C HIS A 93 -1.03 -28.58 -13.59
N ARG A 94 -0.10 -28.31 -12.69
CA ARG A 94 0.85 -29.27 -12.14
C ARG A 94 0.37 -29.94 -10.85
N GLN A 95 -0.87 -29.70 -10.43
CA GLN A 95 -1.44 -30.21 -9.19
C GLN A 95 -0.65 -29.74 -7.93
N ILE A 96 0.02 -28.60 -8.01
CA ILE A 96 0.72 -27.98 -6.89
C ILE A 96 -0.27 -27.08 -6.17
N PRO A 97 -0.46 -27.24 -4.83
CA PRO A 97 -1.32 -26.39 -4.02
C PRO A 97 -0.97 -24.90 -4.13
N VAL A 98 -1.99 -24.03 -4.11
CA VAL A 98 -1.82 -22.57 -4.23
C VAL A 98 -2.28 -21.87 -2.98
N GLY A 99 -1.43 -21.01 -2.41
CA GLY A 99 -1.79 -20.06 -1.37
C GLY A 99 -1.94 -18.65 -1.94
N HIS A 100 -3.10 -18.02 -1.73
CA HIS A 100 -3.38 -16.67 -2.19
C HIS A 100 -3.26 -15.67 -1.03
N VAL A 101 -2.26 -14.78 -1.10
CA VAL A 101 -2.07 -13.68 -0.17
C VAL A 101 -2.83 -12.47 -0.68
N GLU A 102 -3.56 -11.78 0.19
CA GLU A 102 -4.50 -10.69 -0.15
C GLU A 102 -5.75 -11.19 -0.90
N ALA A 103 -6.27 -12.34 -0.46
CA ALA A 103 -7.44 -12.99 -1.04
C ALA A 103 -8.75 -12.29 -0.63
N GLY A 104 -9.76 -12.36 -1.49
CA GLY A 104 -11.14 -11.98 -1.14
C GLY A 104 -11.50 -10.52 -1.29
N LEU A 105 -10.65 -9.67 -1.83
CA LEU A 105 -11.05 -8.32 -2.25
C LEU A 105 -12.06 -8.44 -3.40
N ARG A 106 -13.15 -7.63 -3.37
CA ARG A 106 -14.20 -7.63 -4.40
C ARG A 106 -14.72 -6.23 -4.70
N THR A 107 -14.92 -5.98 -5.99
CA THR A 107 -15.71 -4.83 -6.47
C THR A 107 -17.10 -5.25 -6.96
N GLY A 108 -17.28 -6.55 -7.24
CA GLY A 108 -18.51 -7.08 -7.81
C GLY A 108 -18.67 -6.83 -9.32
N ASN A 109 -17.72 -6.17 -9.96
CA ASN A 109 -17.76 -5.88 -11.40
C ASN A 109 -16.46 -6.36 -12.08
N LEU A 110 -16.54 -7.45 -12.86
CA LEU A 110 -15.38 -8.05 -13.55
C LEU A 110 -14.62 -7.08 -14.46
N MET A 111 -15.26 -5.99 -14.86
CA MET A 111 -14.67 -4.97 -15.74
C MET A 111 -14.09 -3.79 -14.98
N GLN A 112 -14.13 -3.80 -13.62
CA GLN A 112 -13.67 -2.65 -12.80
C GLN A 112 -13.14 -3.11 -11.43
N PRO A 113 -11.81 -3.07 -11.22
CA PRO A 113 -10.74 -2.81 -12.19
C PRO A 113 -10.58 -3.99 -13.16
N TRP A 114 -10.15 -3.68 -14.37
CA TRP A 114 -9.88 -4.70 -15.39
C TRP A 114 -8.39 -4.76 -15.70
N PRO A 115 -7.76 -5.97 -15.71
CA PRO A 115 -8.33 -7.32 -15.53
C PRO A 115 -8.34 -7.83 -14.08
N GLU A 116 -8.04 -7.00 -13.07
CA GLU A 116 -7.72 -7.38 -11.70
C GLU A 116 -8.87 -8.12 -10.99
N GLU A 117 -10.13 -7.66 -11.16
CA GLU A 117 -11.26 -8.32 -10.49
C GLU A 117 -11.46 -9.77 -10.99
N MET A 118 -11.25 -10.02 -12.28
CA MET A 118 -11.29 -11.38 -12.83
C MET A 118 -10.12 -12.22 -12.32
N ASN A 119 -8.91 -11.63 -12.32
CA ASN A 119 -7.71 -12.34 -11.88
C ASN A 119 -7.84 -12.83 -10.43
N ARG A 120 -8.28 -11.95 -9.49
CA ARG A 120 -8.38 -12.33 -8.07
C ARG A 120 -9.40 -13.43 -7.85
N ARG A 121 -10.54 -13.39 -8.55
CA ARG A 121 -11.56 -14.42 -8.47
C ARG A 121 -11.06 -15.76 -9.00
N LEU A 122 -10.31 -15.75 -10.12
CA LEU A 122 -9.69 -16.95 -10.65
C LEU A 122 -8.70 -17.56 -9.65
N VAL A 123 -7.82 -16.74 -9.07
CA VAL A 123 -6.84 -17.19 -8.07
C VAL A 123 -7.54 -17.78 -6.85
N ASP A 124 -8.58 -17.11 -6.34
CA ASP A 124 -9.33 -17.60 -5.18
C ASP A 124 -9.99 -18.98 -5.45
N VAL A 125 -10.55 -19.19 -6.66
CA VAL A 125 -11.19 -20.46 -7.03
C VAL A 125 -10.23 -21.65 -6.97
N ILE A 126 -8.98 -21.47 -7.38
CA ILE A 126 -7.98 -22.55 -7.47
C ILE A 126 -7.08 -22.66 -6.23
N SER A 127 -7.22 -21.74 -5.27
CA SER A 127 -6.42 -21.74 -4.03
C SER A 127 -7.01 -22.64 -2.96
N ASP A 128 -6.18 -23.46 -2.33
CA ASP A 128 -6.55 -24.25 -1.16
C ASP A 128 -6.32 -23.52 0.17
N LEU A 129 -5.44 -22.50 0.17
CA LEU A 129 -5.24 -21.55 1.28
C LEU A 129 -5.48 -20.11 0.79
N MET A 130 -6.35 -19.36 1.49
CA MET A 130 -6.68 -17.98 1.18
C MET A 130 -6.42 -17.12 2.40
N PHE A 131 -5.45 -16.20 2.30
CA PHE A 131 -5.07 -15.28 3.35
C PHE A 131 -5.77 -13.94 3.14
N ALA A 132 -6.90 -13.76 3.80
CA ALA A 132 -7.74 -12.59 3.67
C ALA A 132 -7.20 -11.42 4.53
N PRO A 133 -7.10 -10.20 3.99
CA PRO A 133 -6.65 -9.05 4.77
C PRO A 133 -7.65 -8.63 5.86
N THR A 134 -8.95 -8.84 5.65
CA THR A 134 -10.00 -8.39 6.55
C THR A 134 -11.10 -9.43 6.75
N ALA A 135 -11.93 -9.25 7.77
CA ALA A 135 -13.15 -10.05 7.94
C ALA A 135 -14.14 -9.86 6.78
N GLY A 136 -14.18 -8.66 6.16
CA GLY A 136 -14.98 -8.38 4.97
C GLY A 136 -14.53 -9.21 3.78
N SER A 137 -13.21 -9.27 3.53
CA SER A 137 -12.62 -10.12 2.50
C SER A 137 -12.92 -11.61 2.73
N LYS A 138 -12.84 -12.09 3.98
CA LYS A 138 -13.27 -13.46 4.36
C LYS A 138 -14.73 -13.70 4.07
N ALA A 139 -15.61 -12.73 4.36
CA ALA A 139 -17.04 -12.84 4.08
C ALA A 139 -17.33 -12.94 2.57
N ASN A 140 -16.62 -12.18 1.74
CA ASN A 140 -16.71 -12.28 0.28
C ASN A 140 -16.37 -13.68 -0.23
N LEU A 141 -15.27 -14.29 0.27
CA LEU A 141 -14.86 -15.65 -0.10
C LEU A 141 -15.89 -16.71 0.32
N HIS A 142 -16.43 -16.57 1.53
CA HIS A 142 -17.49 -17.47 2.01
C HIS A 142 -18.79 -17.36 1.18
N ALA A 143 -19.15 -16.15 0.73
CA ALA A 143 -20.31 -15.94 -0.13
C ALA A 143 -20.18 -16.62 -1.50
N GLU A 144 -18.96 -16.85 -1.99
CA GLU A 144 -18.70 -17.56 -3.25
C GLU A 144 -18.59 -19.09 -3.08
N SER A 145 -18.74 -19.61 -1.87
CA SER A 145 -18.72 -21.06 -1.56
C SER A 145 -17.47 -21.77 -2.04
N LEU A 146 -16.32 -21.14 -1.89
CA LEU A 146 -15.02 -21.73 -2.28
C LEU A 146 -14.58 -22.84 -1.33
N SER A 147 -13.88 -23.84 -1.84
CA SER A 147 -13.47 -25.05 -1.09
C SER A 147 -12.21 -24.86 -0.23
N GLY A 148 -11.41 -23.83 -0.49
CA GLY A 148 -10.16 -23.59 0.24
C GLY A 148 -10.39 -23.07 1.66
N ARG A 149 -9.35 -23.21 2.51
CA ARG A 149 -9.35 -22.66 3.86
C ARG A 149 -9.09 -21.16 3.83
N VAL A 150 -9.99 -20.37 4.44
CA VAL A 150 -9.87 -18.91 4.55
C VAL A 150 -9.38 -18.52 5.94
N ILE A 151 -8.33 -17.72 5.98
CA ILE A 151 -7.68 -17.24 7.21
C ILE A 151 -7.60 -15.71 7.16
N VAL A 152 -8.08 -15.01 8.18
CA VAL A 152 -7.89 -13.56 8.29
C VAL A 152 -6.52 -13.28 8.89
N THR A 153 -5.62 -12.69 8.10
CA THR A 153 -4.23 -12.46 8.51
C THR A 153 -3.92 -10.98 8.78
N GLY A 154 -4.70 -10.07 8.26
CA GLY A 154 -4.26 -8.71 7.98
C GLY A 154 -3.57 -8.64 6.62
N ASN A 155 -3.25 -7.44 6.16
CA ASN A 155 -2.54 -7.22 4.89
C ASN A 155 -1.03 -7.07 5.14
N THR A 156 -0.21 -7.81 4.39
CA THR A 156 1.25 -7.76 4.46
C THR A 156 1.84 -6.40 4.03
N VAL A 157 1.05 -5.49 3.47
CA VAL A 157 1.47 -4.11 3.20
C VAL A 157 1.75 -3.36 4.51
N ILE A 158 1.00 -3.67 5.57
CA ILE A 158 1.22 -3.05 6.89
C ILE A 158 2.51 -3.57 7.53
N ASP A 159 2.82 -4.85 7.34
CA ASP A 159 4.13 -5.41 7.74
C ASP A 159 5.27 -4.70 7.01
N ALA A 160 5.15 -4.49 5.69
CA ALA A 160 6.15 -3.78 4.89
C ALA A 160 6.35 -2.34 5.36
N LEU A 161 5.26 -1.65 5.66
CA LEU A 161 5.31 -0.29 6.20
C LEU A 161 6.08 -0.24 7.52
N PHE A 162 5.72 -1.10 8.48
CA PHE A 162 6.36 -1.09 9.81
C PHE A 162 7.83 -1.53 9.75
N MET A 163 8.18 -2.49 8.90
CA MET A 163 9.59 -2.85 8.68
C MET A 163 10.38 -1.67 8.09
N THR A 164 9.78 -0.93 7.14
CA THR A 164 10.41 0.25 6.55
C THR A 164 10.58 1.38 7.58
N VAL A 165 9.55 1.64 8.38
CA VAL A 165 9.61 2.62 9.49
C VAL A 165 10.70 2.23 10.49
N ALA A 166 10.74 0.98 10.92
CA ALA A 166 11.76 0.49 11.85
C ALA A 166 13.18 0.65 11.29
N ARG A 167 13.38 0.39 9.98
CA ARG A 167 14.68 0.61 9.30
C ARG A 167 15.07 2.09 9.30
N ILE A 168 14.14 3.00 8.96
CA ILE A 168 14.41 4.45 9.00
C ILE A 168 14.76 4.92 10.43
N ASP A 169 14.06 4.39 11.42
CA ASP A 169 14.27 4.79 12.81
C ASP A 169 15.59 4.23 13.39
N ALA A 170 16.00 3.05 12.98
CA ALA A 170 17.23 2.40 13.42
C ALA A 170 18.48 2.97 12.73
N ASP A 171 18.38 3.41 11.47
CA ASP A 171 19.50 3.92 10.68
C ASP A 171 19.47 5.46 10.63
N ALA A 172 20.33 6.08 11.47
CA ALA A 172 20.45 7.53 11.55
C ALA A 172 21.00 8.16 10.25
N ALA A 173 21.85 7.45 9.50
CA ALA A 173 22.43 7.94 8.26
C ALA A 173 21.35 7.94 7.15
N LEU A 174 20.62 6.85 6.99
CA LEU A 174 19.46 6.76 6.09
C LEU A 174 18.43 7.84 6.40
N ARG A 175 18.09 8.00 7.68
CA ARG A 175 17.13 9.04 8.08
C ARG A 175 17.59 10.43 7.73
N ALA A 176 18.88 10.75 7.97
CA ALA A 176 19.46 12.05 7.62
C ALA A 176 19.48 12.30 6.10
N GLU A 177 19.78 11.28 5.30
CA GLU A 177 19.70 11.34 3.83
C GLU A 177 18.26 11.62 3.36
N LEU A 178 17.28 10.90 3.89
CA LEU A 178 15.86 11.10 3.55
C LEU A 178 15.38 12.51 3.97
N ASP A 179 15.78 12.97 5.14
CA ASP A 179 15.43 14.32 5.63
C ASP A 179 16.11 15.41 4.78
N ALA A 180 17.32 15.17 4.28
CA ALA A 180 17.99 16.09 3.37
C ALA A 180 17.24 16.26 2.04
N ARG A 181 16.57 15.22 1.55
CA ARG A 181 15.68 15.32 0.36
C ARG A 181 14.40 16.11 0.63
N LEU A 182 14.04 16.34 1.89
CA LEU A 182 12.82 17.01 2.35
C LEU A 182 13.10 18.37 3.05
N LEU A 183 14.29 18.96 2.89
CA LEU A 183 14.69 20.23 3.52
C LEU A 183 13.81 21.44 3.13
N PHE A 184 13.05 21.34 2.06
CA PHE A 184 12.09 22.35 1.64
C PHE A 184 10.84 22.42 2.55
N ILE A 185 10.62 21.39 3.41
CA ILE A 185 9.50 21.35 4.35
C ILE A 185 9.83 22.23 5.56
N ASP A 186 8.97 23.21 5.80
CA ASP A 186 8.99 24.06 7.00
C ASP A 186 8.31 23.34 8.17
N ASP A 187 9.07 22.93 9.17
CA ASP A 187 8.57 22.18 10.33
C ASP A 187 7.58 22.97 11.20
N THR A 188 7.47 24.29 11.00
CA THR A 188 6.52 25.14 11.74
C THR A 188 5.10 25.10 11.18
N LYS A 189 4.92 24.53 9.98
CA LYS A 189 3.62 24.47 9.29
C LYS A 189 3.16 23.03 9.07
N PRO A 190 1.85 22.76 9.19
CA PRO A 190 1.31 21.46 8.82
C PRO A 190 1.55 21.15 7.34
N VAL A 191 1.85 19.88 7.06
CA VAL A 191 2.06 19.36 5.72
C VAL A 191 0.80 18.66 5.24
N LEU A 192 0.22 19.13 4.14
CA LEU A 192 -0.77 18.40 3.35
C LEU A 192 -0.03 17.61 2.27
N LEU A 193 0.10 16.30 2.47
CA LEU A 193 0.62 15.40 1.43
C LEU A 193 -0.49 15.06 0.44
N VAL A 194 -0.23 15.29 -0.84
CA VAL A 194 -1.19 14.99 -1.93
C VAL A 194 -0.65 13.90 -2.83
N THR A 195 -1.47 12.88 -3.11
CA THR A 195 -1.20 11.90 -4.16
C THR A 195 -2.45 11.75 -5.03
N GLY A 196 -2.31 11.94 -6.33
CA GLY A 196 -3.44 11.86 -7.25
C GLY A 196 -2.96 11.56 -8.67
N HIS A 197 -3.46 10.46 -9.26
CA HIS A 197 -3.05 10.02 -10.59
C HIS A 197 -4.08 9.13 -11.28
N ARG A 198 -5.23 8.87 -10.66
CA ARG A 198 -6.22 7.94 -11.22
C ARG A 198 -6.90 8.50 -12.47
N ARG A 199 -7.02 7.66 -13.49
CA ARG A 199 -7.61 8.01 -14.79
C ARG A 199 -9.06 8.46 -14.68
N GLU A 200 -9.80 7.93 -13.71
CA GLU A 200 -11.21 8.28 -13.44
C GLU A 200 -11.38 9.77 -13.06
N SER A 201 -10.34 10.40 -12.55
CA SER A 201 -10.35 11.81 -12.17
C SER A 201 -9.87 12.75 -13.29
N PHE A 202 -9.36 12.24 -14.42
CA PHE A 202 -8.82 13.09 -15.49
C PHE A 202 -9.86 14.05 -16.08
N GLY A 203 -9.40 15.19 -16.58
CA GLY A 203 -10.25 16.28 -17.07
C GLY A 203 -10.82 17.13 -15.94
N THR A 204 -12.13 17.35 -15.93
CA THR A 204 -12.79 18.29 -15.01
C THR A 204 -12.64 17.92 -13.53
N GLY A 205 -12.57 16.64 -13.20
CA GLY A 205 -12.32 16.19 -11.83
C GLY A 205 -10.96 16.65 -11.32
N PHE A 206 -9.92 16.43 -12.13
CA PHE A 206 -8.56 16.81 -11.81
C PHE A 206 -8.37 18.33 -11.73
N GLU A 207 -9.05 19.08 -12.62
CA GLU A 207 -9.08 20.54 -12.58
C GLU A 207 -9.69 21.09 -11.28
N ARG A 208 -10.74 20.44 -10.76
CA ARG A 208 -11.38 20.78 -9.48
C ARG A 208 -10.45 20.51 -8.32
N ILE A 209 -9.74 19.37 -8.32
CA ILE A 209 -8.71 19.03 -7.32
C ILE A 209 -7.63 20.11 -7.30
N CYS A 210 -7.03 20.44 -8.45
CA CYS A 210 -6.02 21.50 -8.54
C CYS A 210 -6.55 22.85 -8.06
N SER A 211 -7.82 23.18 -8.32
CA SER A 211 -8.45 24.40 -7.85
C SER A 211 -8.65 24.42 -6.34
N ALA A 212 -8.99 23.27 -5.72
CA ALA A 212 -9.06 23.11 -4.27
C ALA A 212 -7.68 23.31 -3.63
N LEU A 213 -6.63 22.69 -4.18
CA LEU A 213 -5.26 22.83 -3.69
C LEU A 213 -4.77 24.28 -3.79
N ALA A 214 -5.07 24.98 -4.89
CA ALA A 214 -4.73 26.38 -5.06
C ALA A 214 -5.46 27.29 -4.04
N GLU A 215 -6.69 26.95 -3.67
CA GLU A 215 -7.44 27.67 -2.63
C GLU A 215 -6.85 27.41 -1.25
N LEU A 216 -6.55 26.17 -0.91
CA LEU A 216 -5.90 25.79 0.35
C LEU A 216 -4.52 26.46 0.50
N ALA A 217 -3.75 26.52 -0.59
CA ALA A 217 -2.45 27.21 -0.56
C ALA A 217 -2.55 28.71 -0.22
N ARG A 218 -3.68 29.39 -0.52
CA ARG A 218 -3.88 30.81 -0.16
C ARG A 218 -4.03 31.04 1.34
N ARG A 219 -4.30 30.01 2.13
CA ARG A 219 -4.34 30.12 3.60
C ARG A 219 -3.00 30.59 4.18
N GLY A 220 -1.87 30.16 3.59
CA GLY A 220 -0.52 30.51 4.04
C GLY A 220 -0.04 29.81 5.31
N ASP A 221 -0.94 29.18 6.06
CA ASP A 221 -0.69 28.43 7.30
C ASP A 221 -0.46 26.92 7.06
N VAL A 222 -0.50 26.46 5.83
CA VAL A 222 -0.27 25.09 5.40
C VAL A 222 0.73 25.05 4.26
N GLN A 223 1.51 23.99 4.17
CA GLN A 223 2.32 23.68 3.01
C GLN A 223 1.82 22.42 2.34
N ILE A 224 1.81 22.41 1.01
CA ILE A 224 1.33 21.30 0.20
C ILE A 224 2.54 20.63 -0.43
N VAL A 225 2.70 19.33 -0.21
CA VAL A 225 3.73 18.53 -0.87
C VAL A 225 3.04 17.53 -1.80
N TYR A 226 3.36 17.61 -3.09
CA TYR A 226 2.74 16.76 -4.09
C TYR A 226 3.80 16.08 -4.95
N PRO A 227 4.12 14.80 -4.68
CA PRO A 227 4.85 13.94 -5.61
C PRO A 227 4.04 13.76 -6.89
N VAL A 228 4.43 14.44 -7.97
CA VAL A 228 3.63 14.52 -9.19
C VAL A 228 3.93 13.35 -10.10
N HIS A 229 2.90 12.57 -10.43
CA HIS A 229 3.03 11.46 -11.37
C HIS A 229 3.48 11.94 -12.75
N LEU A 230 4.40 11.19 -13.40
CA LEU A 230 5.04 11.57 -14.66
C LEU A 230 4.08 11.62 -15.88
N ASN A 231 2.85 11.12 -15.73
CA ASN A 231 1.84 11.18 -16.79
C ASN A 231 1.55 12.64 -17.16
N PRO A 232 1.67 13.02 -18.46
CA PRO A 232 1.41 14.39 -18.92
C PRO A 232 0.02 14.91 -18.55
N ASN A 233 -1.00 14.04 -18.49
CA ASN A 233 -2.36 14.41 -18.09
C ASN A 233 -2.47 14.82 -16.61
N VAL A 234 -1.47 14.52 -15.81
CA VAL A 234 -1.34 14.94 -14.41
C VAL A 234 -0.41 16.13 -14.31
N ARG A 235 0.79 16.00 -14.87
CA ARG A 235 1.90 16.98 -14.71
C ARG A 235 1.55 18.35 -15.27
N GLY A 236 0.95 18.43 -16.46
CA GLY A 236 0.59 19.71 -17.10
C GLY A 236 -0.35 20.56 -16.23
N PRO A 237 -1.58 20.08 -15.95
CA PRO A 237 -2.54 20.85 -15.14
C PRO A 237 -2.04 21.20 -13.73
N VAL A 238 -1.25 20.32 -13.09
CA VAL A 238 -0.65 20.59 -11.78
C VAL A 238 0.35 21.73 -11.87
N GLN A 239 1.28 21.67 -12.83
CA GLN A 239 2.30 22.69 -13.01
C GLN A 239 1.69 24.06 -13.33
N ASP A 240 0.68 24.08 -14.21
CA ASP A 240 0.03 25.33 -14.63
C ASP A 240 -0.71 26.03 -13.48
N LYS A 241 -1.43 25.27 -12.65
CA LYS A 241 -2.26 25.82 -11.56
C LYS A 241 -1.52 26.02 -10.25
N LEU A 242 -0.54 25.17 -9.93
CA LEU A 242 0.07 25.11 -8.62
C LEU A 242 1.56 25.51 -8.61
N GLY A 243 2.26 25.40 -9.74
CA GLY A 243 3.71 25.56 -9.82
C GLY A 243 4.27 26.95 -9.44
N LYS A 244 3.40 27.98 -9.32
CA LYS A 244 3.80 29.33 -8.92
C LYS A 244 3.45 29.70 -7.48
N LEU A 245 2.84 28.77 -6.73
CA LEU A 245 2.42 29.02 -5.36
C LEU A 245 3.58 28.71 -4.40
N PRO A 246 3.99 29.67 -3.54
CA PRO A 246 5.25 29.57 -2.77
C PRO A 246 5.25 28.47 -1.69
N ASN A 247 4.08 28.05 -1.23
CA ASN A 247 3.89 27.00 -0.23
C ASN A 247 3.42 25.66 -0.85
N VAL A 248 3.57 25.51 -2.16
CA VAL A 248 3.28 24.25 -2.89
C VAL A 248 4.58 23.69 -3.46
N HIS A 249 4.95 22.53 -3.00
CA HIS A 249 6.16 21.83 -3.41
C HIS A 249 5.77 20.67 -4.34
N LEU A 250 5.94 20.89 -5.65
CA LEU A 250 5.78 19.86 -6.67
C LEU A 250 7.11 19.12 -6.80
N ILE A 251 7.15 17.85 -6.41
CA ILE A 251 8.37 17.05 -6.42
C ILE A 251 8.23 15.86 -7.37
N GLU A 252 9.33 15.29 -7.80
CA GLU A 252 9.32 14.02 -8.53
C GLU A 252 8.83 12.89 -7.62
N PRO A 253 8.26 11.81 -8.18
CA PRO A 253 7.88 10.63 -7.41
C PRO A 253 9.05 10.10 -6.58
N LEU A 254 8.78 9.76 -5.35
CA LEU A 254 9.75 9.19 -4.43
C LEU A 254 9.77 7.66 -4.55
N ASP A 255 10.91 7.06 -4.21
CA ASP A 255 10.98 5.65 -3.88
C ASP A 255 10.14 5.33 -2.63
N TYR A 256 9.90 4.05 -2.37
CA TYR A 256 9.01 3.65 -1.26
C TYR A 256 9.49 4.17 0.10
N VAL A 257 10.79 4.10 0.38
CA VAL A 257 11.37 4.56 1.67
C VAL A 257 11.20 6.06 1.84
N GLY A 258 11.51 6.83 0.80
CA GLY A 258 11.31 8.29 0.78
C GLY A 258 9.84 8.67 0.92
N PHE A 259 8.93 7.90 0.29
CA PHE A 259 7.49 8.14 0.42
C PHE A 259 6.98 7.82 1.83
N VAL A 260 7.43 6.73 2.46
CA VAL A 260 7.13 6.42 3.86
C VAL A 260 7.63 7.54 4.78
N ARG A 261 8.87 8.04 4.54
CA ARG A 261 9.38 9.19 5.31
C ARG A 261 8.54 10.43 5.13
N LEU A 262 8.09 10.73 3.92
CA LEU A 262 7.21 11.86 3.63
C LEU A 262 5.83 11.67 4.31
N MET A 263 5.26 10.47 4.31
CA MET A 263 4.03 10.17 5.05
C MET A 263 4.21 10.39 6.56
N GLN A 264 5.35 10.00 7.14
CA GLN A 264 5.66 10.28 8.56
C GLN A 264 5.65 11.79 8.86
N ARG A 265 6.17 12.63 7.93
CA ARG A 265 6.21 14.10 8.03
C ARG A 265 4.85 14.76 7.77
N ALA A 266 3.92 14.09 7.10
CA ALA A 266 2.61 14.63 6.78
C ALA A 266 1.73 14.83 8.03
N SER A 267 0.94 15.90 8.03
CA SER A 267 -0.11 16.16 9.02
C SER A 267 -1.47 15.67 8.57
N ILE A 268 -1.73 15.74 7.26
CA ILE A 268 -2.97 15.30 6.59
C ILE A 268 -2.56 14.70 5.25
N ILE A 269 -3.23 13.65 4.83
CA ILE A 269 -3.00 13.02 3.52
C ILE A 269 -4.27 13.10 2.69
N LEU A 270 -4.15 13.66 1.49
CA LEU A 270 -5.21 13.76 0.49
C LEU A 270 -4.82 12.87 -0.71
N THR A 271 -5.57 11.80 -0.96
CA THR A 271 -5.14 10.75 -1.89
C THR A 271 -6.28 10.18 -2.74
N ASP A 272 -5.95 9.60 -3.89
CA ASP A 272 -6.81 8.68 -4.66
C ASP A 272 -6.27 7.24 -4.69
N SER A 273 -5.12 6.99 -4.04
CA SER A 273 -4.43 5.70 -4.01
C SER A 273 -5.08 4.72 -3.04
N GLY A 274 -5.29 3.47 -3.48
CA GLY A 274 -5.76 2.38 -2.61
C GLY A 274 -4.76 2.02 -1.51
N GLY A 275 -3.48 1.84 -1.83
CA GLY A 275 -2.45 1.48 -0.85
C GLY A 275 -2.30 2.53 0.25
N VAL A 276 -2.32 3.82 -0.10
CA VAL A 276 -2.22 4.91 0.90
C VAL A 276 -3.40 4.90 1.88
N GLN A 277 -4.59 4.44 1.46
CA GLN A 277 -5.76 4.27 2.34
C GLN A 277 -5.55 3.19 3.39
N GLU A 278 -4.64 2.25 3.16
CA GLU A 278 -4.26 1.20 4.11
C GLU A 278 -3.07 1.61 4.97
N GLU A 279 -2.03 2.17 4.35
CA GLU A 279 -0.74 2.48 4.99
C GLU A 279 -0.79 3.74 5.87
N ALA A 280 -1.37 4.82 5.39
CA ALA A 280 -1.33 6.09 6.10
C ALA A 280 -2.07 6.07 7.45
N PRO A 281 -3.23 5.39 7.60
CA PRO A 281 -3.85 5.20 8.91
C PRO A 281 -2.98 4.43 9.90
N ALA A 282 -2.15 3.47 9.43
CA ALA A 282 -1.21 2.74 10.29
C ALA A 282 -0.11 3.63 10.87
N LEU A 283 0.16 4.78 10.22
CA LEU A 283 1.05 5.83 10.74
C LEU A 283 0.32 6.87 11.59
N GLY A 284 -0.97 6.67 11.89
CA GLY A 284 -1.79 7.62 12.63
C GLY A 284 -2.10 8.91 11.85
N LYS A 285 -2.14 8.85 10.52
CA LYS A 285 -2.38 10.03 9.67
C LYS A 285 -3.85 10.10 9.24
N PRO A 286 -4.50 11.28 9.38
CA PRO A 286 -5.82 11.51 8.78
C PRO A 286 -5.75 11.38 7.25
N VAL A 287 -6.67 10.61 6.68
CA VAL A 287 -6.71 10.37 5.23
C VAL A 287 -8.02 10.83 4.64
N LEU A 288 -7.93 11.74 3.67
CA LEU A 288 -9.04 12.21 2.85
C LEU A 288 -8.90 11.60 1.45
N VAL A 289 -9.95 10.97 0.96
CA VAL A 289 -9.91 10.21 -0.29
C VAL A 289 -10.69 10.96 -1.37
N MET A 290 -10.00 11.35 -2.45
CA MET A 290 -10.55 12.10 -3.59
C MET A 290 -11.32 11.18 -4.55
N ARG A 291 -12.22 10.38 -4.00
CA ARG A 291 -13.07 9.43 -4.75
C ARG A 291 -14.48 9.43 -4.20
N ASP A 292 -15.47 9.12 -5.03
CA ASP A 292 -16.86 8.94 -4.62
C ASP A 292 -17.12 7.52 -4.06
N VAL A 293 -16.32 6.54 -4.53
CA VAL A 293 -16.40 5.13 -4.12
C VAL A 293 -14.99 4.61 -3.86
N THR A 294 -14.85 3.68 -2.91
CA THR A 294 -13.59 2.97 -2.64
C THR A 294 -13.81 1.46 -2.59
N GLU A 295 -12.83 0.71 -3.04
CA GLU A 295 -12.74 -0.75 -2.84
C GLU A 295 -12.31 -1.14 -1.41
N ARG A 296 -12.20 -0.17 -0.52
CA ARG A 296 -11.76 -0.31 0.87
C ARG A 296 -12.81 0.22 1.85
N PRO A 297 -14.01 -0.38 1.87
CA PRO A 297 -15.12 0.09 2.71
C PRO A 297 -14.82 -0.01 4.21
N GLU A 298 -13.96 -0.93 4.62
CA GLU A 298 -13.59 -1.13 6.02
C GLU A 298 -12.88 0.11 6.60
N ALA A 299 -12.03 0.80 5.83
CA ALA A 299 -11.36 2.02 6.27
C ALA A 299 -12.35 3.16 6.51
N VAL A 300 -13.39 3.26 5.67
CA VAL A 300 -14.47 4.24 5.84
C VAL A 300 -15.32 3.90 7.07
N ALA A 301 -15.70 2.62 7.22
CA ALA A 301 -16.49 2.15 8.37
C ALA A 301 -15.73 2.31 9.70
N ALA A 302 -14.43 2.03 9.71
CA ALA A 302 -13.55 2.28 10.87
C ALA A 302 -13.31 3.78 11.11
N GLY A 303 -13.63 4.63 10.13
CA GLY A 303 -13.42 6.07 10.16
C GLY A 303 -11.94 6.48 10.08
N THR A 304 -11.06 5.59 9.64
CA THR A 304 -9.64 5.89 9.42
C THR A 304 -9.42 6.70 8.13
N VAL A 305 -10.39 6.66 7.21
CA VAL A 305 -10.43 7.50 6.03
C VAL A 305 -11.79 8.15 5.85
N LYS A 306 -11.83 9.30 5.14
CA LYS A 306 -13.06 9.98 4.74
C LYS A 306 -13.08 10.20 3.24
N LEU A 307 -14.14 9.77 2.56
CA LEU A 307 -14.36 10.08 1.14
C LEU A 307 -14.79 11.55 1.02
N VAL A 308 -14.12 12.31 0.17
CA VAL A 308 -14.40 13.73 -0.10
C VAL A 308 -14.77 14.01 -1.54
N GLY A 309 -14.65 12.99 -2.41
CA GLY A 309 -14.87 13.15 -3.85
C GLY A 309 -13.87 14.10 -4.50
N THR A 310 -14.19 14.55 -5.72
CA THR A 310 -13.34 15.46 -6.50
C THR A 310 -13.84 16.91 -6.53
N ARG A 311 -14.93 17.22 -5.81
CA ARG A 311 -15.49 18.57 -5.77
C ARG A 311 -14.59 19.50 -4.94
N ARG A 312 -14.30 20.69 -5.48
CA ARG A 312 -13.44 21.69 -4.85
C ARG A 312 -13.89 22.02 -3.44
N GLU A 313 -15.17 22.34 -3.28
CA GLU A 313 -15.77 22.76 -2.01
C GLU A 313 -15.62 21.68 -0.93
N SER A 314 -15.91 20.43 -1.27
CA SER A 314 -15.81 19.29 -0.35
C SER A 314 -14.37 19.03 0.11
N ILE A 315 -13.39 19.16 -0.80
CA ILE A 315 -11.96 19.01 -0.47
C ILE A 315 -11.51 20.14 0.45
N VAL A 316 -11.83 21.39 0.09
CA VAL A 316 -11.43 22.58 0.87
C VAL A 316 -12.03 22.51 2.28
N GLU A 317 -13.32 22.23 2.41
CA GLU A 317 -14.00 22.12 3.69
C GLU A 317 -13.38 21.01 4.57
N ALA A 318 -13.17 19.80 4.01
CA ALA A 318 -12.65 18.69 4.78
C ALA A 318 -11.20 18.89 5.23
N VAL A 319 -10.34 19.44 4.35
CA VAL A 319 -8.94 19.75 4.71
C VAL A 319 -8.88 20.88 5.73
N SER A 320 -9.65 21.97 5.53
CA SER A 320 -9.69 23.09 6.46
C SER A 320 -10.15 22.68 7.85
N ALA A 321 -11.19 21.87 7.95
CA ALA A 321 -11.68 21.35 9.24
C ALA A 321 -10.58 20.61 10.02
N LEU A 322 -9.75 19.81 9.32
CA LEU A 322 -8.62 19.13 9.94
C LEU A 322 -7.43 20.06 10.22
N LEU A 323 -7.22 21.12 9.44
CA LEU A 323 -6.18 22.11 9.71
C LEU A 323 -6.51 22.96 10.94
N ASP A 324 -7.79 23.32 11.10
CA ASP A 324 -8.27 24.23 12.14
C ASP A 324 -8.47 23.50 13.50
N ASP A 325 -8.66 22.18 13.51
CA ASP A 325 -8.93 21.40 14.71
C ASP A 325 -7.90 20.27 14.90
N GLN A 326 -6.94 20.48 15.82
CA GLN A 326 -5.96 19.46 16.21
C GLN A 326 -6.63 18.24 16.84
N GLY A 327 -7.68 18.44 17.65
CA GLY A 327 -8.41 17.34 18.27
C GLY A 327 -9.08 16.43 17.26
N ALA A 328 -9.61 16.99 16.16
CA ALA A 328 -10.15 16.20 15.06
C ALA A 328 -9.06 15.36 14.37
N ARG A 329 -7.84 15.91 14.18
CA ARG A 329 -6.70 15.12 13.65
C ARG A 329 -6.33 13.98 14.58
N ASP A 330 -6.22 14.27 15.89
CA ASP A 330 -5.85 13.26 16.89
C ASP A 330 -6.88 12.13 16.99
N GLN A 331 -8.16 12.42 16.81
CA GLN A 331 -9.21 11.40 16.74
C GLN A 331 -9.03 10.45 15.54
N PHE A 332 -8.55 10.92 14.39
CA PHE A 332 -8.19 10.04 13.27
C PHE A 332 -6.99 9.16 13.63
N ALA A 333 -5.98 9.71 14.28
CA ALA A 333 -4.75 9.03 14.64
C ALA A 333 -4.96 7.87 15.64
N CYS A 334 -5.98 7.98 16.50
CA CYS A 334 -6.29 6.97 17.52
C CYS A 334 -7.15 5.80 17.01
N ARG A 335 -7.55 5.80 15.74
CA ARG A 335 -8.41 4.74 15.19
C ARG A 335 -7.59 3.52 14.78
N ILE A 336 -8.19 2.35 15.02
CA ILE A 336 -7.55 1.07 14.68
C ILE A 336 -7.58 0.88 13.17
N ASN A 337 -6.44 0.57 12.57
CA ASN A 337 -6.35 0.26 11.16
C ASN A 337 -7.02 -1.10 10.87
N PRO A 338 -8.06 -1.16 10.02
CA PRO A 338 -8.77 -2.41 9.75
C PRO A 338 -7.97 -3.38 8.87
N TYR A 339 -6.85 -2.94 8.27
CA TYR A 339 -6.07 -3.74 7.32
C TYR A 339 -4.89 -4.48 7.94
N GLY A 340 -4.56 -4.25 9.19
CA GLY A 340 -3.51 -5.02 9.82
C GLY A 340 -2.83 -4.35 11.01
N ASP A 341 -2.06 -5.15 11.71
CA ASP A 341 -1.30 -4.82 12.91
C ASP A 341 0.22 -5.06 12.74
N GLY A 342 0.68 -5.36 11.50
CA GLY A 342 2.08 -5.64 11.20
C GLY A 342 2.52 -7.08 11.45
N HIS A 343 1.58 -8.00 11.66
CA HIS A 343 1.86 -9.41 11.94
C HIS A 343 1.23 -10.37 10.92
N ALA A 344 0.83 -9.88 9.76
CA ALA A 344 0.20 -10.70 8.72
C ALA A 344 1.15 -11.79 8.22
N SER A 345 2.39 -11.44 7.94
CA SER A 345 3.41 -12.39 7.47
C SER A 345 3.67 -13.50 8.48
N GLY A 346 3.73 -13.19 9.78
CA GLY A 346 3.89 -14.18 10.83
C GLY A 346 2.72 -15.17 10.91
N ARG A 347 1.49 -14.69 10.75
CA ARG A 347 0.28 -15.54 10.69
C ARG A 347 0.31 -16.47 9.49
N ILE A 348 0.72 -15.96 8.32
CA ILE A 348 0.85 -16.75 7.09
C ILE A 348 1.89 -17.86 7.28
N VAL A 349 3.09 -17.53 7.79
CA VAL A 349 4.15 -18.52 8.03
C VAL A 349 3.70 -19.58 9.05
N ALA A 350 3.06 -19.18 10.15
CA ALA A 350 2.52 -20.11 11.12
C ALA A 350 1.47 -21.06 10.51
N ALA A 351 0.57 -20.53 9.67
CA ALA A 351 -0.42 -21.33 8.99
C ALA A 351 0.21 -22.35 8.01
N LEU A 352 1.24 -21.95 7.25
CA LEU A 352 1.99 -22.82 6.34
C LEU A 352 2.75 -23.91 7.07
N ALA A 353 3.34 -23.60 8.23
CA ALA A 353 4.06 -24.53 9.05
C ALA A 353 3.17 -25.39 9.98
N GLY A 354 1.84 -25.24 9.89
CA GLY A 354 0.90 -25.99 10.74
C GLY A 354 0.98 -25.62 12.23
N ARG A 355 1.50 -24.45 12.57
CA ARG A 355 1.64 -23.97 13.95
C ARG A 355 0.39 -23.19 14.40
N PRO A 356 0.07 -23.16 15.70
CA PRO A 356 -1.02 -22.35 16.23
C PRO A 356 -0.73 -20.85 16.07
N PHE A 357 -1.74 -20.07 15.74
CA PHE A 357 -1.72 -18.61 15.66
C PHE A 357 -3.13 -18.06 15.91
N GLU A 358 -3.23 -16.80 16.23
CA GLU A 358 -4.50 -16.08 16.30
C GLU A 358 -4.76 -15.35 14.97
N GLU A 359 -5.98 -15.51 14.42
CA GLU A 359 -6.40 -14.72 13.25
C GLU A 359 -6.42 -13.23 13.61
N PHE A 360 -6.19 -12.39 12.63
CA PHE A 360 -6.32 -10.94 12.81
C PHE A 360 -7.77 -10.60 13.13
N ALA A 361 -7.98 -10.01 14.32
CA ALA A 361 -9.27 -9.50 14.73
C ALA A 361 -9.30 -7.97 14.58
N GLN A 362 -10.29 -7.45 13.87
CA GLN A 362 -10.55 -6.02 13.82
C GLN A 362 -10.83 -5.51 15.24
N GLY A 363 -9.95 -4.65 15.77
CA GLY A 363 -10.05 -4.17 17.15
C GLY A 363 -8.84 -4.50 18.03
N ALA A 364 -7.91 -5.34 17.59
CA ALA A 364 -6.61 -5.48 18.26
C ALA A 364 -5.86 -4.13 18.16
N LEU A 365 -5.49 -3.59 19.33
CA LEU A 365 -4.69 -2.37 19.40
C LEU A 365 -3.39 -2.59 18.62
N VAL A 366 -3.19 -1.80 17.54
CA VAL A 366 -1.86 -1.64 16.96
C VAL A 366 -0.96 -1.19 18.11
N GLN A 367 0.07 -1.95 18.43
CA GLN A 367 1.10 -1.46 19.37
C GLN A 367 1.68 -0.21 18.72
N SER A 368 1.20 0.95 19.17
CA SER A 368 1.72 2.24 18.72
C SER A 368 3.22 2.23 18.94
N LEU A 369 3.99 2.36 17.88
CA LEU A 369 5.40 2.70 17.98
C LEU A 369 5.47 3.92 18.92
N PRO A 370 6.33 3.90 19.96
CA PRO A 370 6.39 5.00 20.91
C PRO A 370 6.71 6.27 20.16
N VAL A 371 5.74 7.18 20.08
CA VAL A 371 5.98 8.55 19.64
C VAL A 371 6.90 9.13 20.69
N LYS A 372 8.18 9.31 20.37
CA LYS A 372 9.10 10.06 21.23
C LYS A 372 8.56 11.48 21.30
N ALA A 373 7.97 11.80 22.45
CA ALA A 373 7.66 13.18 22.83
C ALA A 373 8.93 14.01 22.64
N GLY A 374 8.78 15.13 21.95
CA GLY A 374 9.86 16.08 21.69
C GLY A 374 10.62 16.36 23.00
N SER A 375 11.94 16.34 22.92
CA SER A 375 12.85 16.64 24.00
C SER A 375 12.53 18.01 24.60
N ASN A 376 11.86 18.03 25.74
CA ASN A 376 11.83 19.18 26.63
C ASN A 376 13.26 19.44 27.13
N ILE A 377 13.87 20.49 26.66
CA ILE A 377 15.15 20.99 27.18
C ILE A 377 14.89 21.46 28.61
N GLY A 378 15.33 20.62 29.56
CA GLY A 378 15.20 20.89 30.98
C GLY A 378 16.00 22.09 31.39
N SER A 379 15.36 23.01 32.06
CA SER A 379 15.99 24.05 32.91
C SER A 379 16.57 23.37 34.14
N LYS A 380 17.88 23.55 34.32
CA LYS A 380 18.60 23.24 35.58
C LYS A 380 18.10 24.13 36.69
N HIS A 381 17.76 23.58 37.84
CA HIS A 381 17.87 24.25 39.13
C HIS A 381 18.60 23.35 40.11
N PHE A 382 19.74 23.90 40.61
CA PHE A 382 20.45 23.49 41.78
C PHE A 382 19.60 23.77 43.04
N VAL A 383 19.53 22.88 43.96
CA VAL A 383 19.97 22.93 45.35
C VAL A 383 20.25 21.52 45.85
#